data_78c71cb08349f75588a39b4a34c3a2c4
#
_entry.id   78c71cb08349f75588a39b4a34c3a2c4
#
_cell.length_a   1.000
_cell.length_b   1.000
_cell.length_c   1.000
_cell.angle_alpha   90.00
_cell.angle_beta   90.00
_cell.angle_gamma   90.00
#
_symmetry.space_group_name_H-M   'P 1'
#
loop_
_entity.id
_entity.type
_entity.pdbx_description
1 polymer ?
#
loop_
_entity_poly.entity_id
_entity_poly.type
_entity_poly.pdbx_seq_one_letter_code
_entity_poly.pdbx_strand_id
1 'polypeptide(L)'
;MTVVIKVGGARAVDPAGALADVASLVADGEQVVVVHGGSTKVDETLERLGVEPEYVETPSGVVGRFTDETTMEVFEMAFGHLNTQLVAGLQSEGVDAVGLTGVDGKLLYGPRKSAVRVVEDGKKKIRRGDHSGTIKQVNGDLLETLLADGYTPVAAPPMAGDDDGDVIPVNTDADRSAAAIAGELDAQLVLLTDVEGVYADPDDPSTLIESVETASDWDALEDAAEGFMGRKIMAAEEALDGGASEVVVADANAESPILSALDGGGTHVHASALEQDTDQTATEEQ
;
A
#
# COMPACT_ATOMS: atom_id res chain seq x y z
N MET A 1 10.18 16.16 -7.73
CA MET A 1 9.46 14.89 -8.03
C MET A 1 8.64 14.52 -6.81
N THR A 2 7.47 13.89 -6.99
CA THR A 2 6.70 13.39 -5.84
C THR A 2 6.95 11.89 -5.69
N VAL A 3 7.26 11.45 -4.47
CA VAL A 3 7.49 10.04 -4.15
C VAL A 3 6.51 9.62 -3.06
N VAL A 4 5.75 8.57 -3.31
CA VAL A 4 4.89 7.91 -2.31
C VAL A 4 5.63 6.68 -1.80
N ILE A 5 5.82 6.60 -0.49
CA ILE A 5 6.58 5.53 0.15
C ILE A 5 5.65 4.73 1.05
N LYS A 6 5.46 3.45 0.75
CA LYS A 6 4.73 2.57 1.63
C LYS A 6 5.68 1.84 2.57
N VAL A 7 5.57 2.14 3.86
CA VAL A 7 6.33 1.46 4.92
C VAL A 7 5.51 0.29 5.45
N GLY A 8 6.09 -0.90 5.43
CA GLY A 8 5.46 -2.10 5.96
C GLY A 8 5.21 -2.03 7.47
N GLY A 9 4.13 -2.66 7.93
CA GLY A 9 3.83 -2.81 9.36
C GLY A 9 4.24 -4.18 9.93
N ALA A 10 5.10 -4.92 9.25
CA ALA A 10 5.57 -6.23 9.71
C ALA A 10 6.61 -6.08 10.86
N ARG A 11 6.64 -7.06 11.77
CA ARG A 11 7.57 -7.09 12.92
C ARG A 11 9.06 -7.03 12.53
N ALA A 12 9.39 -7.35 11.29
CA ALA A 12 10.77 -7.46 10.80
C ALA A 12 11.30 -6.17 10.17
N VAL A 13 10.53 -5.09 10.12
CA VAL A 13 10.94 -3.84 9.46
C VAL A 13 11.31 -2.81 10.52
N ASP A 14 12.59 -2.43 10.57
CA ASP A 14 13.03 -1.25 11.33
C ASP A 14 12.78 0.01 10.48
N PRO A 15 11.91 0.93 10.89
CA PRO A 15 11.62 2.13 10.12
C PRO A 15 12.78 3.15 10.13
N ALA A 16 13.83 2.98 10.94
CA ALA A 16 14.86 4.01 11.13
C ALA A 16 15.58 4.38 9.83
N GLY A 17 15.97 3.39 9.02
CA GLY A 17 16.58 3.63 7.71
C GLY A 17 15.63 4.39 6.77
N ALA A 18 14.37 3.98 6.71
CA ALA A 18 13.36 4.66 5.90
C ALA A 18 13.10 6.10 6.34
N LEU A 19 13.10 6.39 7.66
CA LEU A 19 12.91 7.76 8.16
C LEU A 19 14.09 8.66 7.80
N ALA A 20 15.33 8.15 7.88
CA ALA A 20 16.53 8.89 7.48
C ALA A 20 16.54 9.18 5.96
N ASP A 21 16.12 8.22 5.14
CA ASP A 21 16.01 8.41 3.68
C ASP A 21 14.94 9.44 3.32
N VAL A 22 13.76 9.41 3.98
CA VAL A 22 12.73 10.46 3.82
C VAL A 22 13.29 11.83 4.15
N ALA A 23 14.04 11.96 5.27
CA ALA A 23 14.65 13.23 5.64
C ALA A 23 15.66 13.71 4.59
N SER A 24 16.43 12.80 3.99
CA SER A 24 17.37 13.11 2.91
C SER A 24 16.64 13.61 1.66
N LEU A 25 15.59 12.92 1.22
CA LEU A 25 14.78 13.32 0.05
C LEU A 25 14.14 14.70 0.24
N VAL A 26 13.56 14.96 1.42
CA VAL A 26 12.96 16.25 1.74
C VAL A 26 14.02 17.36 1.78
N ALA A 27 15.22 17.08 2.30
CA ALA A 27 16.32 18.05 2.32
C ALA A 27 16.83 18.37 0.91
N ASP A 28 16.76 17.42 -0.03
CA ASP A 28 17.08 17.60 -1.44
C ASP A 28 15.95 18.29 -2.24
N GLY A 29 14.82 18.60 -1.59
CA GLY A 29 13.70 19.34 -2.17
C GLY A 29 12.65 18.45 -2.86
N GLU A 30 12.69 17.14 -2.64
CA GLU A 30 11.67 16.22 -3.13
C GLU A 30 10.41 16.28 -2.27
N GLN A 31 9.26 16.09 -2.89
CA GLN A 31 7.98 15.95 -2.19
C GLN A 31 7.73 14.50 -1.82
N VAL A 32 7.47 14.23 -0.55
CA VAL A 32 7.31 12.85 -0.05
C VAL A 32 5.98 12.69 0.67
N VAL A 33 5.27 11.61 0.35
CA VAL A 33 4.11 11.11 1.11
C VAL A 33 4.46 9.74 1.66
N VAL A 34 4.36 9.57 2.97
CA VAL A 34 4.56 8.27 3.62
C VAL A 34 3.21 7.61 3.86
N VAL A 35 3.06 6.35 3.47
CA VAL A 35 1.88 5.53 3.78
C VAL A 35 2.33 4.34 4.61
N HIS A 36 1.67 4.08 5.74
CA HIS A 36 2.06 2.95 6.57
C HIS A 36 0.96 1.93 6.77
N GLY A 37 1.37 0.68 6.97
CA GLY A 37 0.54 -0.43 7.43
C GLY A 37 0.56 -0.58 8.95
N GLY A 38 -0.11 -1.63 9.47
CA GLY A 38 -0.18 -1.85 10.90
C GLY A 38 -0.87 -3.15 11.34
N SER A 39 -1.09 -4.11 10.43
CA SER A 39 -1.81 -5.36 10.72
C SER A 39 -1.28 -6.09 11.94
N THR A 40 0.03 -6.24 12.09
CA THR A 40 0.66 -6.88 13.24
C THR A 40 0.32 -6.16 14.54
N LYS A 41 0.32 -4.82 14.52
CA LYS A 41 -0.01 -4.02 15.71
C LYS A 41 -1.47 -4.15 16.10
N VAL A 42 -2.36 -4.28 15.13
CA VAL A 42 -3.79 -4.56 15.37
C VAL A 42 -3.94 -5.91 16.05
N ASP A 43 -3.30 -6.98 15.54
CA ASP A 43 -3.36 -8.32 16.16
C ASP A 43 -2.83 -8.32 17.59
N GLU A 44 -1.65 -7.74 17.81
CA GLU A 44 -1.07 -7.61 19.16
C GLU A 44 -1.99 -6.83 20.12
N THR A 45 -2.70 -5.84 19.62
CA THR A 45 -3.60 -5.02 20.44
C THR A 45 -4.87 -5.80 20.77
N LEU A 46 -5.46 -6.50 19.78
CA LEU A 46 -6.59 -7.40 19.99
C LEU A 46 -6.27 -8.48 21.04
N GLU A 47 -5.15 -9.19 20.87
CA GLU A 47 -4.69 -10.23 21.82
C GLU A 47 -4.52 -9.67 23.25
N ARG A 48 -3.92 -8.48 23.39
CA ARG A 48 -3.76 -7.80 24.69
C ARG A 48 -5.10 -7.43 25.34
N LEU A 49 -6.13 -7.21 24.55
CA LEU A 49 -7.50 -6.96 25.01
C LEU A 49 -8.31 -8.25 25.20
N GLY A 50 -7.72 -9.41 24.92
CA GLY A 50 -8.37 -10.71 25.05
C GLY A 50 -9.33 -11.04 23.91
N VAL A 51 -9.16 -10.37 22.77
CA VAL A 51 -9.91 -10.61 21.53
C VAL A 51 -9.01 -11.36 20.56
N GLU A 52 -9.43 -12.51 20.06
CA GLU A 52 -8.69 -13.25 19.04
C GLU A 52 -8.88 -12.59 17.66
N PRO A 53 -7.79 -12.28 16.90
CA PRO A 53 -7.91 -11.81 15.54
C PRO A 53 -8.58 -12.86 14.65
N GLU A 54 -9.58 -12.45 13.89
CA GLU A 54 -10.29 -13.35 12.99
C GLU A 54 -9.91 -13.11 11.54
N TYR A 55 -9.48 -14.19 10.86
CA TYR A 55 -9.15 -14.18 9.44
C TYR A 55 -10.14 -15.06 8.68
N VAL A 56 -10.57 -14.60 7.51
CA VAL A 56 -11.49 -15.29 6.64
C VAL A 56 -10.90 -15.44 5.24
N GLU A 57 -11.17 -16.56 4.60
CA GLU A 57 -10.79 -16.82 3.22
C GLU A 57 -11.95 -16.47 2.29
N THR A 58 -11.66 -15.69 1.25
CA THR A 58 -12.63 -15.38 0.20
C THR A 58 -12.73 -16.53 -0.83
N PRO A 59 -13.79 -16.60 -1.65
CA PRO A 59 -13.89 -17.59 -2.72
C PRO A 59 -12.81 -17.55 -3.80
N SER A 60 -12.02 -16.48 -3.85
CA SER A 60 -10.84 -16.35 -4.71
C SER A 60 -9.53 -16.77 -4.03
N GLY A 61 -9.59 -17.34 -2.81
CA GLY A 61 -8.41 -17.79 -2.07
C GLY A 61 -7.69 -16.69 -1.30
N VAL A 62 -8.16 -15.44 -1.34
CA VAL A 62 -7.55 -14.35 -0.59
C VAL A 62 -7.96 -14.43 0.88
N VAL A 63 -6.97 -14.52 1.76
CA VAL A 63 -7.18 -14.47 3.23
C VAL A 63 -7.09 -13.03 3.68
N GLY A 64 -8.10 -12.55 4.40
CA GLY A 64 -8.15 -11.20 4.96
C GLY A 64 -8.72 -11.21 6.37
N ARG A 65 -8.44 -10.14 7.14
CA ARG A 65 -9.03 -9.98 8.47
C ARG A 65 -10.52 -9.66 8.32
N PHE A 66 -11.36 -10.38 9.04
CA PHE A 66 -12.73 -9.95 9.26
C PHE A 66 -12.72 -8.80 10.27
N THR A 67 -13.20 -7.64 9.84
CA THR A 67 -13.15 -6.44 10.66
C THR A 67 -14.57 -6.12 11.14
N ASP A 68 -14.95 -6.63 12.31
CA ASP A 68 -16.17 -6.24 12.98
C ASP A 68 -16.01 -4.88 13.70
N GLU A 69 -17.06 -4.40 14.35
CA GLU A 69 -17.07 -3.10 15.03
C GLU A 69 -15.97 -3.00 16.10
N THR A 70 -15.80 -4.04 16.93
CA THR A 70 -14.75 -4.08 17.97
C THR A 70 -13.35 -4.09 17.36
N THR A 71 -13.16 -4.90 16.31
CA THR A 71 -11.89 -4.95 15.59
C THR A 71 -11.59 -3.60 14.93
N MET A 72 -12.61 -2.87 14.44
CA MET A 72 -12.45 -1.55 13.84
C MET A 72 -12.00 -0.50 14.87
N GLU A 73 -12.57 -0.49 16.08
CA GLU A 73 -12.12 0.37 17.17
C GLU A 73 -10.65 0.12 17.52
N VAL A 74 -10.24 -1.14 17.61
CA VAL A 74 -8.84 -1.51 17.87
C VAL A 74 -7.93 -1.12 16.73
N PHE A 75 -8.43 -1.22 15.50
CA PHE A 75 -7.72 -0.80 14.29
C PHE A 75 -7.41 0.71 14.36
N GLU A 76 -8.39 1.55 14.67
CA GLU A 76 -8.20 2.99 14.83
C GLU A 76 -7.16 3.33 15.91
N MET A 77 -7.23 2.67 17.06
CA MET A 77 -6.26 2.85 18.15
C MET A 77 -4.85 2.45 17.74
N ALA A 78 -4.68 1.30 17.08
CA ALA A 78 -3.39 0.78 16.67
C ALA A 78 -2.73 1.63 15.57
N PHE A 79 -3.51 2.01 14.56
CA PHE A 79 -3.02 2.84 13.45
C PHE A 79 -2.73 4.27 13.90
N GLY A 80 -3.57 4.86 14.77
CA GLY A 80 -3.31 6.18 15.36
C GLY A 80 -2.03 6.21 16.19
N HIS A 81 -1.75 5.13 16.94
CA HIS A 81 -0.50 4.99 17.68
C HIS A 81 0.71 4.92 16.73
N LEU A 82 0.67 4.06 15.70
CA LEU A 82 1.77 3.93 14.74
C LEU A 82 2.02 5.21 13.96
N ASN A 83 0.96 5.87 13.50
CA ASN A 83 1.04 7.15 12.79
C ASN A 83 1.75 8.19 13.67
N THR A 84 1.35 8.33 14.94
CA THR A 84 1.99 9.25 15.89
C THR A 84 3.47 8.95 16.08
N GLN A 85 3.88 7.67 16.13
CA GLN A 85 5.29 7.29 16.27
C GLN A 85 6.10 7.64 15.02
N LEU A 86 5.56 7.40 13.83
CA LEU A 86 6.24 7.74 12.57
C LEU A 86 6.39 9.25 12.40
N VAL A 87 5.34 10.01 12.67
CA VAL A 87 5.38 11.48 12.66
C VAL A 87 6.44 12.01 13.62
N ALA A 88 6.46 11.51 14.86
CA ALA A 88 7.47 11.92 15.84
C ALA A 88 8.90 11.53 15.41
N GLY A 89 9.07 10.36 14.79
CA GLY A 89 10.34 9.92 14.22
C GLY A 89 10.82 10.86 13.11
N LEU A 90 9.99 11.16 12.13
CA LEU A 90 10.31 12.09 11.04
C LEU A 90 10.63 13.49 11.55
N GLN A 91 9.85 14.00 12.51
CA GLN A 91 10.14 15.30 13.14
C GLN A 91 11.48 15.31 13.88
N SER A 92 11.90 14.17 14.45
CA SER A 92 13.23 14.04 15.07
C SER A 92 14.37 14.08 14.04
N GLU A 93 14.10 13.67 12.80
CA GLU A 93 15.02 13.82 11.66
C GLU A 93 14.93 15.20 10.98
N GLY A 94 14.11 16.12 11.50
CA GLY A 94 13.98 17.48 11.00
C GLY A 94 12.95 17.67 9.87
N VAL A 95 12.09 16.69 9.66
CA VAL A 95 11.01 16.75 8.65
C VAL A 95 9.73 17.31 9.26
N ASP A 96 9.10 18.27 8.61
CA ASP A 96 7.80 18.82 9.01
C ASP A 96 6.66 17.85 8.63
N ALA A 97 6.57 16.75 9.38
CA ALA A 97 5.61 15.66 9.12
C ALA A 97 4.23 15.92 9.73
N VAL A 98 3.16 15.58 9.00
CA VAL A 98 1.75 15.68 9.42
C VAL A 98 1.07 14.33 9.29
N GLY A 99 0.54 13.81 10.42
CA GLY A 99 -0.20 12.54 10.44
C GLY A 99 -1.64 12.70 9.96
N LEU A 100 -2.08 11.79 9.11
CA LEU A 100 -3.43 11.71 8.55
C LEU A 100 -3.90 10.25 8.55
N THR A 101 -5.22 10.08 8.73
CA THR A 101 -5.90 8.84 8.34
C THR A 101 -6.63 9.06 7.02
N GLY A 102 -7.03 8.02 6.34
CA GLY A 102 -7.85 8.14 5.13
C GLY A 102 -9.22 8.79 5.39
N VAL A 103 -9.65 8.91 6.67
CA VAL A 103 -10.89 9.61 7.05
C VAL A 103 -10.70 11.13 7.04
N ASP A 104 -9.49 11.62 7.40
CA ASP A 104 -9.19 13.05 7.51
C ASP A 104 -9.35 13.74 6.15
N GLY A 105 -10.24 14.72 6.08
CA GLY A 105 -10.58 15.40 4.83
C GLY A 105 -11.12 14.47 3.73
N LYS A 106 -11.57 13.25 4.07
CA LYS A 106 -11.89 12.17 3.11
C LYS A 106 -10.70 11.90 2.19
N LEU A 107 -9.49 11.84 2.75
CA LEU A 107 -8.28 11.56 1.99
C LEU A 107 -8.44 10.30 1.13
N LEU A 108 -9.02 9.25 1.71
CA LEU A 108 -9.43 8.03 1.00
C LEU A 108 -10.93 7.83 1.21
N TYR A 109 -11.70 7.74 0.14
CA TYR A 109 -13.14 7.62 0.20
C TYR A 109 -13.69 6.53 -0.74
N GLY A 110 -14.77 5.89 -0.32
CA GLY A 110 -15.51 4.93 -1.15
C GLY A 110 -16.49 4.09 -0.36
N PRO A 111 -17.22 3.16 -1.03
CA PRO A 111 -18.27 2.40 -0.39
C PRO A 111 -17.76 1.46 0.70
N ARG A 112 -18.50 1.40 1.81
CA ARG A 112 -18.35 0.33 2.80
C ARG A 112 -18.79 -1.00 2.21
N LYS A 113 -18.09 -2.06 2.57
CA LYS A 113 -18.52 -3.45 2.43
C LYS A 113 -19.06 -3.93 3.78
N SER A 114 -20.38 -3.96 3.96
CA SER A 114 -21.02 -4.41 5.20
C SER A 114 -21.08 -5.94 5.32
N ALA A 115 -20.65 -6.66 4.30
CA ALA A 115 -20.61 -8.13 4.27
C ALA A 115 -19.52 -8.64 3.31
N VAL A 116 -18.89 -9.75 3.69
CA VAL A 116 -17.90 -10.43 2.88
C VAL A 116 -18.38 -11.83 2.48
N ARG A 117 -17.96 -12.29 1.29
CA ARG A 117 -18.12 -13.69 0.90
C ARG A 117 -16.94 -14.48 1.44
N VAL A 118 -17.21 -15.53 2.20
CA VAL A 118 -16.20 -16.37 2.85
C VAL A 118 -16.36 -17.83 2.45
N VAL A 119 -15.29 -18.61 2.58
CA VAL A 119 -15.31 -20.08 2.49
C VAL A 119 -15.16 -20.63 3.91
N GLU A 120 -16.19 -21.30 4.39
CA GLU A 120 -16.19 -22.00 5.68
C GLU A 120 -16.65 -23.43 5.46
N ASP A 121 -15.88 -24.41 5.97
CA ASP A 121 -16.13 -25.84 5.77
C ASP A 121 -16.33 -26.23 4.30
N GLY A 122 -15.55 -25.61 3.40
CA GLY A 122 -15.65 -25.82 1.95
C GLY A 122 -16.90 -25.24 1.28
N LYS A 123 -17.70 -24.42 2.01
CA LYS A 123 -18.92 -23.80 1.50
C LYS A 123 -18.79 -22.29 1.44
N LYS A 124 -19.30 -21.71 0.33
CA LYS A 124 -19.38 -20.25 0.19
C LYS A 124 -20.53 -19.72 1.06
N LYS A 125 -20.23 -18.81 1.96
CA LYS A 125 -21.20 -18.12 2.86
C LYS A 125 -21.07 -16.61 2.72
N ILE A 126 -22.10 -15.88 3.18
CA ILE A 126 -22.05 -14.43 3.34
C ILE A 126 -21.96 -14.13 4.83
N ARG A 127 -20.91 -13.45 5.23
CA ARG A 127 -20.72 -12.98 6.59
C ARG A 127 -20.99 -11.47 6.66
N ARG A 128 -21.90 -11.07 7.53
CA ARG A 128 -22.32 -9.67 7.72
C ARG A 128 -21.60 -9.03 8.91
N GLY A 129 -21.62 -7.69 8.97
CA GLY A 129 -21.01 -6.91 10.04
C GLY A 129 -19.54 -6.57 9.76
N ASP A 130 -19.12 -6.66 8.50
CA ASP A 130 -17.79 -6.24 8.11
C ASP A 130 -17.69 -4.72 8.00
N HIS A 131 -16.53 -4.17 8.34
CA HIS A 131 -16.16 -2.76 8.26
C HIS A 131 -14.96 -2.60 7.34
N SER A 132 -14.96 -3.22 6.18
CA SER A 132 -13.98 -2.95 5.12
C SER A 132 -14.55 -2.03 4.05
N GLY A 133 -13.67 -1.41 3.27
CA GLY A 133 -14.03 -0.51 2.19
C GLY A 133 -13.29 -0.79 0.90
N THR A 134 -13.71 -0.10 -0.16
CA THR A 134 -12.99 -0.05 -1.44
C THR A 134 -12.72 1.40 -1.77
N ILE A 135 -11.45 1.76 -1.93
CA ILE A 135 -11.05 3.12 -2.33
C ILE A 135 -11.61 3.40 -3.73
N LYS A 136 -12.27 4.55 -3.89
CA LYS A 136 -12.81 5.03 -5.16
C LYS A 136 -12.38 6.46 -5.48
N GLN A 137 -12.00 7.22 -4.46
CA GLN A 137 -11.57 8.60 -4.59
C GLN A 137 -10.43 8.86 -3.60
N VAL A 138 -9.49 9.68 -4.02
CA VAL A 138 -8.42 10.25 -3.19
C VAL A 138 -8.60 11.76 -3.20
N ASN A 139 -8.43 12.41 -2.07
CA ASN A 139 -8.41 13.86 -1.99
C ASN A 139 -6.98 14.36 -2.27
N GLY A 140 -6.59 14.40 -3.55
CA GLY A 140 -5.29 14.90 -4.00
C GLY A 140 -5.04 16.34 -3.61
N ASP A 141 -6.05 17.22 -3.71
CA ASP A 141 -5.96 18.64 -3.35
C ASP A 141 -5.46 18.85 -1.90
N LEU A 142 -5.86 17.97 -0.96
CA LEU A 142 -5.38 18.01 0.42
C LEU A 142 -3.88 17.70 0.49
N LEU A 143 -3.43 16.67 -0.20
CA LEU A 143 -2.02 16.27 -0.22
C LEU A 143 -1.17 17.34 -0.91
N GLU A 144 -1.59 17.82 -2.08
CA GLU A 144 -0.89 18.87 -2.82
C GLU A 144 -0.76 20.16 -2.00
N THR A 145 -1.80 20.54 -1.26
CA THR A 145 -1.76 21.70 -0.35
C THR A 145 -0.69 21.52 0.73
N LEU A 146 -0.65 20.36 1.38
CA LEU A 146 0.34 20.09 2.44
C LEU A 146 1.77 20.05 1.86
N LEU A 147 1.97 19.38 0.73
CA LEU A 147 3.26 19.28 0.06
C LEU A 147 3.75 20.67 -0.42
N ALA A 148 2.86 21.51 -0.95
CA ALA A 148 3.20 22.86 -1.39
C ALA A 148 3.61 23.78 -0.23
N ASP A 149 3.04 23.56 0.97
CA ASP A 149 3.39 24.28 2.18
C ASP A 149 4.61 23.68 2.93
N GLY A 150 5.26 22.64 2.34
CA GLY A 150 6.49 22.05 2.86
C GLY A 150 6.27 20.96 3.92
N TYR A 151 5.05 20.49 4.11
CA TYR A 151 4.77 19.37 4.99
C TYR A 151 4.96 18.04 4.29
N THR A 152 5.34 17.01 5.05
CA THR A 152 5.38 15.61 4.62
C THR A 152 4.17 14.87 5.22
N PRO A 153 3.13 14.54 4.42
CA PRO A 153 1.99 13.77 4.91
C PRO A 153 2.40 12.34 5.27
N VAL A 154 1.95 11.87 6.44
CA VAL A 154 2.07 10.46 6.88
C VAL A 154 0.66 9.89 6.95
N ALA A 155 0.25 9.19 5.91
CA ALA A 155 -1.11 8.67 5.75
C ALA A 155 -1.21 7.20 6.17
N ALA A 156 -2.38 6.81 6.64
CA ALA A 156 -2.68 5.42 6.98
C ALA A 156 -4.17 5.11 6.87
N PRO A 157 -4.56 3.84 6.70
CA PRO A 157 -5.92 3.42 7.02
C PRO A 157 -6.29 3.79 8.48
N PRO A 158 -7.57 3.95 8.81
CA PRO A 158 -8.77 3.65 8.03
C PRO A 158 -9.08 4.67 6.95
N MET A 159 -9.97 4.29 6.01
CA MET A 159 -10.55 5.19 5.03
C MET A 159 -11.96 5.65 5.44
N ALA A 160 -12.44 6.74 4.83
CA ALA A 160 -13.82 7.18 4.94
C ALA A 160 -14.75 6.27 4.11
N GLY A 161 -15.53 5.44 4.77
CA GLY A 161 -16.51 4.55 4.16
C GLY A 161 -17.87 5.22 4.01
N ASP A 162 -18.48 5.14 2.83
CA ASP A 162 -19.89 5.50 2.63
C ASP A 162 -20.78 4.33 3.05
N ASP A 163 -21.61 4.55 4.07
CA ASP A 163 -22.61 3.62 4.58
C ASP A 163 -24.00 4.28 4.48
N ASP A 164 -24.64 4.12 3.31
CA ASP A 164 -25.96 4.71 3.00
C ASP A 164 -26.02 6.25 3.19
N GLY A 165 -24.92 6.94 2.92
CA GLY A 165 -24.78 8.40 3.03
C GLY A 165 -24.11 8.90 4.31
N ASP A 166 -23.94 8.04 5.30
CA ASP A 166 -23.16 8.35 6.49
C ASP A 166 -21.67 8.01 6.22
N VAL A 167 -20.77 8.82 6.76
CA VAL A 167 -19.34 8.58 6.68
C VAL A 167 -18.87 7.89 7.96
N ILE A 168 -18.34 6.69 7.82
CA ILE A 168 -17.80 5.90 8.92
C ILE A 168 -16.35 5.45 8.61
N PRO A 169 -15.52 5.23 9.63
CA PRO A 169 -14.21 4.63 9.41
C PRO A 169 -14.37 3.16 8.98
N VAL A 170 -13.62 2.76 7.95
CA VAL A 170 -13.58 1.37 7.49
C VAL A 170 -12.15 0.95 7.15
N ASN A 171 -11.86 -0.32 7.37
CA ASN A 171 -10.57 -0.93 7.05
C ASN A 171 -10.35 -0.96 5.52
N THR A 172 -9.14 -0.66 5.11
CA THR A 172 -8.64 -0.87 3.75
C THR A 172 -7.19 -1.32 3.79
N ASP A 173 -6.70 -1.86 2.68
CA ASP A 173 -5.31 -2.32 2.55
C ASP A 173 -4.35 -1.13 2.39
N ALA A 174 -3.19 -1.18 3.08
CA ALA A 174 -2.23 -0.07 3.06
C ALA A 174 -1.43 0.00 1.76
N ASP A 175 -1.14 -1.14 1.08
CA ASP A 175 -0.47 -1.15 -0.22
C ASP A 175 -1.41 -0.50 -1.25
N ARG A 176 -2.71 -0.84 -1.23
CA ARG A 176 -3.72 -0.21 -2.09
C ARG A 176 -3.99 1.26 -1.75
N SER A 177 -3.85 1.65 -0.48
CA SER A 177 -3.93 3.06 -0.07
C SER A 177 -2.77 3.86 -0.67
N ALA A 178 -1.55 3.31 -0.62
CA ALA A 178 -0.38 3.92 -1.22
C ALA A 178 -0.50 3.98 -2.76
N ALA A 179 -0.99 2.91 -3.38
CA ALA A 179 -1.24 2.84 -4.81
C ALA A 179 -2.22 3.93 -5.28
N ALA A 180 -3.35 4.06 -4.59
CA ALA A 180 -4.36 5.07 -4.92
C ALA A 180 -3.82 6.50 -4.77
N ILE A 181 -3.02 6.76 -3.71
CA ILE A 181 -2.37 8.07 -3.50
C ILE A 181 -1.31 8.33 -4.58
N ALA A 182 -0.49 7.34 -4.94
CA ALA A 182 0.53 7.50 -5.97
C ALA A 182 -0.08 7.77 -7.34
N GLY A 183 -1.15 7.04 -7.70
CA GLY A 183 -1.88 7.29 -8.94
C GLY A 183 -2.50 8.68 -9.00
N GLU A 184 -3.14 9.15 -7.92
CA GLU A 184 -3.75 10.49 -7.87
C GLU A 184 -2.73 11.63 -8.01
N LEU A 185 -1.49 11.42 -7.54
CA LEU A 185 -0.42 12.43 -7.56
C LEU A 185 0.53 12.29 -8.76
N ASP A 186 0.27 11.39 -9.70
CA ASP A 186 1.21 11.01 -10.79
C ASP A 186 2.63 10.72 -10.24
N ALA A 187 2.71 10.11 -9.06
CA ALA A 187 3.94 9.95 -8.31
C ALA A 187 4.64 8.61 -8.58
N GLN A 188 5.92 8.52 -8.24
CA GLN A 188 6.61 7.25 -8.12
C GLN A 188 6.22 6.58 -6.80
N LEU A 189 5.90 5.27 -6.82
CA LEU A 189 5.54 4.49 -5.65
C LEU A 189 6.68 3.55 -5.25
N VAL A 190 7.14 3.63 -4.00
CA VAL A 190 8.07 2.67 -3.40
C VAL A 190 7.33 1.82 -2.38
N LEU A 191 7.22 0.51 -2.66
CA LEU A 191 6.62 -0.49 -1.77
C LEU A 191 7.74 -1.22 -1.01
N LEU A 192 8.00 -0.80 0.21
CA LEU A 192 8.98 -1.45 1.08
C LEU A 192 8.41 -2.76 1.64
N THR A 193 9.19 -3.85 1.51
CA THR A 193 8.84 -5.21 1.95
C THR A 193 10.03 -5.85 2.70
N ASP A 194 9.92 -7.10 3.08
CA ASP A 194 10.94 -7.87 3.80
C ASP A 194 11.88 -8.69 2.89
N VAL A 195 11.76 -8.48 1.58
CA VAL A 195 12.60 -9.09 0.55
C VAL A 195 13.11 -8.02 -0.42
N GLU A 196 14.21 -8.32 -1.13
CA GLU A 196 14.91 -7.39 -2.02
C GLU A 196 14.04 -6.92 -3.20
N GLY A 197 13.12 -7.78 -3.67
CA GLY A 197 12.19 -7.52 -4.76
C GLY A 197 11.37 -8.77 -5.07
N VAL A 198 10.91 -8.92 -6.31
CA VAL A 198 10.19 -10.10 -6.80
C VAL A 198 11.18 -11.04 -7.48
N TYR A 199 11.17 -12.30 -7.08
CA TYR A 199 12.02 -13.35 -7.66
C TYR A 199 11.19 -14.26 -8.56
N ALA A 200 11.73 -14.64 -9.72
CA ALA A 200 11.10 -15.65 -10.56
C ALA A 200 11.09 -17.04 -9.89
N ASP A 201 12.08 -17.33 -9.05
CA ASP A 201 12.12 -18.48 -8.12
C ASP A 201 12.47 -17.95 -6.72
N PRO A 202 11.52 -17.95 -5.75
CA PRO A 202 11.76 -17.43 -4.40
C PRO A 202 12.89 -18.12 -3.63
N ASP A 203 13.28 -19.35 -4.04
CA ASP A 203 14.36 -20.11 -3.42
C ASP A 203 15.74 -19.80 -4.04
N ASP A 204 15.79 -19.05 -5.16
CA ASP A 204 17.02 -18.64 -5.84
C ASP A 204 17.18 -17.12 -5.93
N PRO A 205 18.03 -16.49 -5.08
CA PRO A 205 18.25 -15.05 -5.10
C PRO A 205 18.81 -14.48 -6.41
N SER A 206 19.36 -15.34 -7.29
CA SER A 206 19.87 -14.88 -8.58
C SER A 206 18.80 -14.65 -9.63
N THR A 207 17.54 -14.94 -9.28
CA THR A 207 16.36 -14.80 -10.17
C THR A 207 15.54 -13.54 -9.90
N LEU A 208 16.14 -12.53 -9.25
CA LEU A 208 15.50 -11.24 -9.03
C LEU A 208 15.08 -10.63 -10.36
N ILE A 209 13.81 -10.24 -10.46
CA ILE A 209 13.26 -9.50 -11.60
C ILE A 209 13.57 -8.01 -11.35
N GLU A 210 14.62 -7.49 -12.00
CA GLU A 210 15.08 -6.11 -11.77
C GLU A 210 14.18 -5.08 -12.46
N SER A 211 13.67 -5.35 -13.66
CA SER A 211 12.84 -4.42 -14.46
C SER A 211 11.70 -5.14 -15.18
N VAL A 212 10.55 -4.48 -15.24
CA VAL A 212 9.31 -4.93 -15.91
C VAL A 212 8.85 -3.78 -16.82
N GLU A 213 9.14 -3.91 -18.12
CA GLU A 213 8.93 -2.83 -19.10
C GLU A 213 7.92 -3.20 -20.20
N THR A 214 7.66 -4.51 -20.39
CA THR A 214 6.79 -5.03 -21.44
C THR A 214 5.66 -5.88 -20.87
N ALA A 215 4.60 -6.09 -21.66
CA ALA A 215 3.50 -6.98 -21.28
C ALA A 215 3.97 -8.42 -20.97
N SER A 216 5.01 -8.92 -21.68
CA SER A 216 5.59 -10.24 -21.40
C SER A 216 6.34 -10.28 -20.07
N ASP A 217 6.97 -9.18 -19.66
CA ASP A 217 7.63 -9.07 -18.35
C ASP A 217 6.58 -9.00 -17.24
N TRP A 218 5.44 -8.33 -17.51
CA TRP A 218 4.30 -8.28 -16.61
C TRP A 218 3.70 -9.67 -16.36
N ASP A 219 3.44 -10.43 -17.42
CA ASP A 219 2.95 -11.81 -17.30
C ASP A 219 3.90 -12.68 -16.44
N ALA A 220 5.20 -12.53 -16.65
CA ALA A 220 6.22 -13.25 -15.86
C ALA A 220 6.24 -12.80 -14.39
N LEU A 221 6.02 -11.52 -14.13
CA LEU A 221 5.93 -10.96 -12.78
C LEU A 221 4.69 -11.49 -12.04
N GLU A 222 3.52 -11.52 -12.70
CA GLU A 222 2.28 -12.08 -12.12
C GLU A 222 2.43 -13.56 -11.80
N ASP A 223 3.03 -14.35 -12.71
CA ASP A 223 3.27 -15.78 -12.52
C ASP A 223 4.24 -16.07 -11.34
N ALA A 224 5.21 -15.17 -11.11
CA ALA A 224 6.17 -15.25 -10.01
C ALA A 224 5.58 -14.82 -8.65
N ALA A 225 4.54 -14.01 -8.65
CA ALA A 225 4.01 -13.38 -7.45
C ALA A 225 3.01 -14.26 -6.70
N GLU A 226 3.47 -14.96 -5.68
CA GLU A 226 2.61 -15.79 -4.82
C GLU A 226 2.29 -15.13 -3.47
N GLY A 227 1.16 -15.49 -2.87
CA GLY A 227 0.80 -15.14 -1.49
C GLY A 227 0.72 -13.63 -1.23
N PHE A 228 1.55 -13.13 -0.32
CA PHE A 228 1.58 -11.69 0.04
C PHE A 228 2.18 -10.82 -1.07
N MET A 229 3.09 -11.38 -1.89
CA MET A 229 3.67 -10.67 -3.02
C MET A 229 2.60 -10.39 -4.08
N GLY A 230 1.70 -11.32 -4.36
CA GLY A 230 0.59 -11.10 -5.29
C GLY A 230 -0.28 -9.88 -4.96
N ARG A 231 -0.44 -9.54 -3.66
CA ARG A 231 -1.15 -8.31 -3.27
C ARG A 231 -0.38 -7.04 -3.61
N LYS A 232 0.96 -7.09 -3.52
CA LYS A 232 1.81 -5.94 -3.88
C LYS A 232 1.82 -5.72 -5.39
N ILE A 233 1.80 -6.81 -6.18
CA ILE A 233 1.70 -6.70 -7.62
C ILE A 233 0.33 -6.17 -8.05
N MET A 234 -0.77 -6.61 -7.41
CA MET A 234 -2.09 -5.99 -7.62
C MET A 234 -2.10 -4.49 -7.23
N ALA A 235 -1.40 -4.10 -6.18
CA ALA A 235 -1.29 -2.69 -5.81
C ALA A 235 -0.41 -1.92 -6.80
N ALA A 236 0.63 -2.54 -7.37
CA ALA A 236 1.44 -1.95 -8.42
C ALA A 236 0.62 -1.71 -9.70
N GLU A 237 -0.17 -2.68 -10.13
CA GLU A 237 -1.12 -2.54 -11.24
C GLU A 237 -2.10 -1.37 -10.98
N GLU A 238 -2.75 -1.36 -9.82
CA GLU A 238 -3.69 -0.29 -9.44
C GLU A 238 -3.03 1.10 -9.42
N ALA A 239 -1.76 1.19 -9.01
CA ALA A 239 -1.02 2.45 -8.98
C ALA A 239 -0.73 2.96 -10.41
N LEU A 240 -0.20 2.09 -11.28
CA LEU A 240 0.14 2.42 -12.67
C LEU A 240 -1.11 2.75 -13.49
N ASP A 241 -2.17 1.95 -13.36
CA ASP A 241 -3.49 2.24 -13.98
C ASP A 241 -4.08 3.58 -13.49
N GLY A 242 -3.77 3.95 -12.25
CA GLY A 242 -4.20 5.21 -11.63
C GLY A 242 -3.39 6.43 -12.04
N GLY A 243 -2.25 6.27 -12.72
CA GLY A 243 -1.39 7.38 -13.17
C GLY A 243 0.00 7.44 -12.53
N ALA A 244 0.34 6.52 -11.61
CA ALA A 244 1.68 6.47 -11.05
C ALA A 244 2.74 6.29 -12.16
N SER A 245 3.85 7.02 -12.03
CA SER A 245 4.89 7.02 -13.07
C SER A 245 5.71 5.74 -13.09
N GLU A 246 5.88 5.10 -11.94
CA GLU A 246 6.64 3.88 -11.73
C GLU A 246 6.30 3.28 -10.36
N VAL A 247 6.43 1.97 -10.22
CA VAL A 247 6.35 1.28 -8.93
C VAL A 247 7.62 0.49 -8.68
N VAL A 248 8.21 0.66 -7.49
CA VAL A 248 9.40 -0.08 -7.07
C VAL A 248 9.07 -0.95 -5.85
N VAL A 249 9.36 -2.24 -5.92
CA VAL A 249 9.28 -3.16 -4.77
C VAL A 249 10.70 -3.40 -4.25
N ALA A 250 10.97 -3.05 -2.99
CA ALA A 250 12.33 -3.05 -2.45
C ALA A 250 12.41 -3.49 -0.98
N ASP A 251 13.63 -3.88 -0.55
CA ASP A 251 13.90 -4.35 0.81
C ASP A 251 13.88 -3.21 1.82
N ALA A 252 12.95 -3.28 2.77
CA ALA A 252 12.85 -2.35 3.89
C ALA A 252 14.01 -2.44 4.89
N ASN A 253 14.78 -3.52 4.87
CA ASN A 253 15.90 -3.78 5.79
C ASN A 253 17.27 -3.39 5.21
N ALA A 254 17.31 -2.85 3.98
CA ALA A 254 18.53 -2.26 3.43
C ALA A 254 19.00 -1.07 4.30
N GLU A 255 20.30 -0.73 4.25
CA GLU A 255 20.87 0.39 5.02
C GLU A 255 20.19 1.73 4.66
N SER A 256 19.91 1.93 3.37
CA SER A 256 19.14 3.08 2.84
C SER A 256 18.05 2.56 1.90
N PRO A 257 16.94 2.06 2.46
CA PRO A 257 15.96 1.28 1.69
C PRO A 257 15.29 2.06 0.57
N ILE A 258 15.00 3.34 0.79
CA ILE A 258 14.31 4.18 -0.19
C ILE A 258 15.30 4.72 -1.22
N LEU A 259 16.45 5.24 -0.77
CA LEU A 259 17.46 5.77 -1.68
C LEU A 259 18.04 4.67 -2.57
N SER A 260 18.25 3.46 -2.03
CA SER A 260 18.66 2.30 -2.81
C SER A 260 17.61 1.91 -3.86
N ALA A 261 16.33 1.91 -3.49
CA ALA A 261 15.23 1.65 -4.42
C ALA A 261 15.19 2.69 -5.56
N LEU A 262 15.35 3.97 -5.25
CA LEU A 262 15.35 5.04 -6.25
C LEU A 262 16.61 5.05 -7.14
N ASP A 263 17.71 4.42 -6.69
CA ASP A 263 18.97 4.26 -7.45
C ASP A 263 19.06 2.92 -8.20
N GLY A 264 17.93 2.24 -8.40
CA GLY A 264 17.81 1.03 -9.22
C GLY A 264 17.83 -0.29 -8.45
N GLY A 265 17.70 -0.27 -7.13
CA GLY A 265 17.55 -1.49 -6.31
C GLY A 265 16.12 -2.00 -6.27
N GLY A 266 15.95 -3.31 -6.21
CA GLY A 266 14.63 -3.94 -6.15
C GLY A 266 14.04 -4.32 -7.51
N THR A 267 12.72 -4.39 -7.59
CA THR A 267 11.96 -4.66 -8.82
C THR A 267 11.25 -3.40 -9.27
N HIS A 268 11.62 -2.89 -10.44
CA HIS A 268 11.07 -1.69 -11.07
C HIS A 268 9.97 -2.06 -12.06
N VAL A 269 8.77 -1.54 -11.87
CA VAL A 269 7.62 -1.79 -12.74
C VAL A 269 7.20 -0.49 -13.41
N HIS A 270 7.32 -0.44 -14.72
CA HIS A 270 7.02 0.73 -15.53
C HIS A 270 5.60 0.66 -16.10
N ALA A 271 4.97 1.83 -16.31
CA ALA A 271 3.62 1.92 -16.88
C ALA A 271 3.52 1.25 -18.26
N SER A 272 4.59 1.25 -19.06
CA SER A 272 4.66 0.59 -20.37
C SER A 272 4.41 -0.93 -20.31
N ALA A 273 4.63 -1.57 -19.14
CA ALA A 273 4.38 -2.99 -18.97
C ALA A 273 2.88 -3.35 -19.01
N LEU A 274 1.99 -2.39 -18.71
CA LEU A 274 0.54 -2.56 -18.78
C LEU A 274 -0.05 -2.14 -20.13
N GLU A 275 0.74 -1.52 -21.03
CA GLU A 275 0.29 -1.15 -22.37
C GLU A 275 0.20 -2.42 -23.24
N GLN A 276 -0.98 -2.71 -23.79
CA GLN A 276 -1.14 -3.81 -24.72
C GLN A 276 -0.39 -3.52 -26.01
N ASP A 277 0.38 -4.49 -26.52
CA ASP A 277 1.00 -4.46 -27.85
C ASP A 277 -0.10 -4.29 -28.94
N THR A 278 -0.37 -3.05 -29.32
CA THR A 278 -1.35 -2.69 -30.36
C THR A 278 -0.87 -3.03 -31.79
N ASP A 279 0.28 -3.70 -31.95
CA ASP A 279 0.94 -3.91 -33.27
C ASP A 279 0.68 -5.28 -33.94
N GLN A 280 -0.28 -6.11 -33.44
CA GLN A 280 -0.57 -7.40 -34.08
C GLN A 280 -1.80 -7.45 -35.00
N THR A 281 -2.47 -6.33 -35.31
CA THR A 281 -3.67 -6.34 -36.19
C THR A 281 -3.50 -5.70 -37.57
N ALA A 282 -2.27 -5.44 -38.04
CA ALA A 282 -2.05 -4.80 -39.34
C ALA A 282 -1.51 -5.72 -40.44
N THR A 283 -1.56 -7.05 -40.34
CA THR A 283 -0.96 -7.91 -41.39
C THR A 283 -1.84 -9.10 -41.83
N GLU A 284 -3.17 -8.96 -41.84
CA GLU A 284 -4.03 -9.93 -42.56
C GLU A 284 -5.15 -9.23 -43.34
N GLU A 285 -4.79 -8.38 -44.30
CA GLU A 285 -5.64 -8.07 -45.47
C GLU A 285 -4.75 -7.61 -46.62
N GLN A 286 -4.19 -8.57 -47.39
CA GLN A 286 -3.87 -8.38 -48.81
C GLN A 286 -4.09 -9.69 -49.57
#